data_62544c297824f4eb383efe9a0a76b888
#
_entry.id   62544c297824f4eb383efe9a0a76b888
#
_cell.length_a   1.000
_cell.length_b   1.000
_cell.length_c   1.000
_cell.angle_alpha   90.00
_cell.angle_beta   90.00
_cell.angle_gamma   90.00
#
_symmetry.space_group_name_H-M   'P 1'
#
loop_
_entity.id
_entity.type
_entity.pdbx_description
1 polymer ?
#
loop_
_entity_poly.entity_id
_entity_poly.type
_entity_poly.pdbx_seq_one_letter_code
_entity_poly.pdbx_strand_id
1 'polypeptide(L)'
;MAKKAVVMKGDGIGPEVVDSMLKVLKECNLQSELIHCEVGSEQWERNGFKEKSYIPDKTMEALDDADACFKGPTTTIPKPDAPKSVAVTLRQKFALYSNIRPIKTFKRLTPNRNLDFVCFREATEGLYSGIEVQISDDAAIAIRQITR
;
A
#
# COMPACT_ATOMS: atom_id res chain seq x y z
N MET A 1 -23.45 11.10 5.70
CA MET A 1 -23.22 10.26 4.51
C MET A 1 -22.49 9.00 4.94
N ALA A 2 -22.76 7.85 4.31
CA ALA A 2 -21.98 6.65 4.56
C ALA A 2 -20.53 6.89 4.12
N LYS A 3 -19.57 6.35 4.92
CA LYS A 3 -18.16 6.41 4.56
C LYS A 3 -17.88 5.50 3.36
N LYS A 4 -17.02 5.95 2.45
CA LYS A 4 -16.61 5.18 1.27
C LYS A 4 -15.23 4.56 1.49
N ALA A 5 -15.08 3.29 1.18
CA ALA A 5 -13.79 2.61 1.24
C ALA A 5 -13.52 1.84 -0.06
N VAL A 6 -12.40 2.15 -0.69
CA VAL A 6 -11.93 1.38 -1.85
C VAL A 6 -11.29 0.08 -1.38
N VAL A 7 -11.62 -1.01 -2.05
CA VAL A 7 -11.06 -2.34 -1.80
C VAL A 7 -10.27 -2.79 -3.03
N MET A 8 -8.97 -2.95 -2.85
CA MET A 8 -8.04 -3.41 -3.88
C MET A 8 -7.44 -4.76 -3.46
N LYS A 9 -7.77 -5.82 -4.19
CA LYS A 9 -7.29 -7.17 -3.87
C LYS A 9 -5.79 -7.34 -4.11
N GLY A 10 -5.24 -6.68 -5.13
CA GLY A 10 -3.83 -6.79 -5.51
C GLY A 10 -3.50 -8.10 -6.22
N ASP A 11 -2.24 -8.55 -6.07
CA ASP A 11 -1.64 -9.66 -6.81
C ASP A 11 -1.46 -10.91 -5.91
N GLY A 12 -1.25 -12.06 -6.55
CA GLY A 12 -0.88 -13.31 -5.89
C GLY A 12 -1.89 -13.77 -4.85
N ILE A 13 -1.49 -13.83 -3.57
CA ILE A 13 -2.38 -14.20 -2.45
C ILE A 13 -3.38 -13.09 -2.06
N GLY A 14 -3.30 -11.93 -2.68
CA GLY A 14 -4.12 -10.76 -2.36
C GLY A 14 -5.62 -11.03 -2.36
N PRO A 15 -6.20 -11.66 -3.40
CA PRO A 15 -7.62 -12.00 -3.44
C PRO A 15 -8.07 -12.82 -2.23
N GLU A 16 -7.35 -13.87 -1.87
CA GLU A 16 -7.68 -14.75 -0.74
C GLU A 16 -7.64 -14.00 0.60
N VAL A 17 -6.59 -13.24 0.84
CA VAL A 17 -6.40 -12.47 2.09
C VAL A 17 -7.46 -11.38 2.23
N VAL A 18 -7.73 -10.64 1.14
CA VAL A 18 -8.73 -9.56 1.17
C VAL A 18 -10.14 -10.12 1.29
N ASP A 19 -10.46 -11.23 0.65
CA ASP A 19 -11.77 -11.88 0.80
C ASP A 19 -11.99 -12.40 2.23
N SER A 20 -10.95 -12.88 2.88
CA SER A 20 -10.99 -13.25 4.31
C SER A 20 -11.22 -12.04 5.21
N MET A 21 -10.54 -10.92 4.94
CA MET A 21 -10.77 -9.66 5.64
C MET A 21 -12.20 -9.15 5.46
N LEU A 22 -12.76 -9.20 4.24
CA LEU A 22 -14.12 -8.76 3.95
C LEU A 22 -15.18 -9.56 4.72
N LYS A 23 -14.96 -10.87 4.92
CA LYS A 23 -15.83 -11.70 5.78
C LYS A 23 -15.86 -11.17 7.22
N VAL A 24 -14.69 -10.83 7.77
CA VAL A 24 -14.61 -10.27 9.14
C VAL A 24 -15.27 -8.90 9.20
N LEU A 25 -15.03 -8.01 8.24
CA LEU A 25 -15.66 -6.68 8.21
C LEU A 25 -17.19 -6.76 8.14
N LYS A 26 -17.73 -7.72 7.41
CA LYS A 26 -19.17 -7.96 7.34
C LYS A 26 -19.76 -8.31 8.71
N GLU A 27 -19.09 -9.17 9.48
CA GLU A 27 -19.51 -9.54 10.84
C GLU A 27 -19.34 -8.38 11.84
N CYS A 28 -18.45 -7.44 11.58
CA CYS A 28 -18.28 -6.23 12.39
C CYS A 28 -19.34 -5.14 12.11
N ASN A 29 -20.30 -5.38 11.22
CA ASN A 29 -21.35 -4.42 10.83
C ASN A 29 -20.78 -3.05 10.41
N LEU A 30 -19.67 -3.02 9.67
CA LEU A 30 -19.06 -1.80 9.19
C LEU A 30 -20.04 -1.05 8.26
N GLN A 31 -20.47 0.14 8.70
CA GLN A 31 -21.38 1.01 7.95
C GLN A 31 -20.62 1.83 6.91
N SER A 32 -20.13 1.16 5.86
CA SER A 32 -19.36 1.80 4.77
C SER A 32 -19.74 1.22 3.42
N GLU A 33 -19.73 2.06 2.40
CA GLU A 33 -19.82 1.65 1.01
C GLU A 33 -18.46 1.10 0.58
N LEU A 34 -18.41 -0.14 0.10
CA LEU A 34 -17.19 -0.79 -0.37
C LEU A 34 -17.14 -0.75 -1.90
N ILE A 35 -16.14 -0.06 -2.45
CA ILE A 35 -15.93 0.11 -3.89
C ILE A 35 -14.77 -0.81 -4.30
N HIS A 36 -15.04 -1.85 -5.09
CA HIS A 36 -14.03 -2.78 -5.55
C HIS A 36 -13.30 -2.26 -6.78
N CYS A 37 -11.97 -2.16 -6.68
CA CYS A 37 -11.10 -1.67 -7.75
C CYS A 37 -9.94 -2.62 -8.03
N GLU A 38 -9.49 -2.62 -9.27
CA GLU A 38 -8.32 -3.40 -9.69
C GLU A 38 -7.02 -2.61 -9.47
N VAL A 39 -5.94 -3.34 -9.16
CA VAL A 39 -4.60 -2.79 -8.97
C VAL A 39 -3.56 -3.90 -9.05
N GLY A 40 -2.34 -3.55 -9.42
CA GLY A 40 -1.20 -4.45 -9.34
C GLY A 40 -0.61 -4.86 -10.67
N SER A 41 0.41 -5.70 -10.63
CA SER A 41 1.13 -6.15 -11.82
C SER A 41 0.32 -7.08 -12.70
N GLU A 42 -0.51 -7.95 -12.12
CA GLU A 42 -1.35 -8.88 -12.88
C GLU A 42 -2.40 -8.15 -13.72
N GLN A 43 -3.02 -7.10 -13.16
CA GLN A 43 -3.93 -6.24 -13.89
C GLN A 43 -3.21 -5.49 -15.03
N TRP A 44 -2.03 -4.93 -14.73
CA TRP A 44 -1.20 -4.23 -15.69
C TRP A 44 -0.77 -5.13 -16.87
N GLU A 45 -0.40 -6.39 -16.59
CA GLU A 45 -0.09 -7.40 -17.62
C GLU A 45 -1.29 -7.73 -18.48
N ARG A 46 -2.46 -7.95 -17.87
CA ARG A 46 -3.72 -8.22 -18.61
C ARG A 46 -4.08 -7.10 -19.58
N ASN A 47 -3.76 -5.85 -19.23
CA ASN A 47 -3.96 -4.67 -20.08
C ASN A 47 -2.82 -4.45 -21.11
N GLY A 48 -1.91 -5.42 -21.25
CA GLY A 48 -0.86 -5.41 -22.26
C GLY A 48 0.21 -4.36 -22.00
N PHE A 49 0.55 -4.06 -20.75
CA PHE A 49 1.62 -3.13 -20.33
C PHE A 49 1.43 -1.69 -20.84
N LYS A 50 0.21 -1.28 -21.15
CA LYS A 50 -0.07 0.02 -21.79
C LYS A 50 -0.11 1.18 -20.81
N GLU A 51 -0.39 0.91 -19.56
CA GLU A 51 -0.53 1.94 -18.52
C GLU A 51 0.85 2.29 -17.92
N LYS A 52 1.04 3.57 -17.59
CA LYS A 52 2.26 4.06 -16.93
C LYS A 52 2.26 3.79 -15.42
N SER A 53 1.26 3.11 -14.90
CA SER A 53 1.05 2.82 -13.49
C SER A 53 0.45 1.45 -13.29
N TYR A 54 0.74 0.82 -12.15
CA TYR A 54 0.03 -0.37 -11.68
C TYR A 54 -1.37 -0.05 -11.12
N ILE A 55 -1.75 1.22 -11.07
CA ILE A 55 -3.06 1.69 -10.62
C ILE A 55 -3.76 2.31 -11.81
N PRO A 56 -4.86 1.71 -12.32
CA PRO A 56 -5.66 2.29 -13.39
C PRO A 56 -6.23 3.65 -13.02
N ASP A 57 -6.41 4.54 -13.99
CA ASP A 57 -6.96 5.89 -13.77
C ASP A 57 -8.32 5.83 -13.07
N LYS A 58 -9.20 4.92 -13.47
CA LYS A 58 -10.50 4.69 -12.81
C LYS A 58 -10.37 4.31 -11.34
N THR A 59 -9.36 3.53 -10.99
CA THR A 59 -9.07 3.19 -9.58
C THR A 59 -8.56 4.41 -8.83
N MET A 60 -7.75 5.24 -9.47
CA MET A 60 -7.25 6.47 -8.87
C MET A 60 -8.36 7.48 -8.61
N GLU A 61 -9.31 7.64 -9.54
CA GLU A 61 -10.50 8.47 -9.36
C GLU A 61 -11.37 7.99 -8.18
N ALA A 62 -11.57 6.67 -8.06
CA ALA A 62 -12.30 6.11 -6.93
C ALA A 62 -11.60 6.35 -5.58
N LEU A 63 -10.26 6.32 -5.57
CA LEU A 63 -9.45 6.62 -4.38
C LEU A 63 -9.50 8.10 -3.98
N ASP A 64 -9.55 9.01 -4.96
CA ASP A 64 -9.68 10.46 -4.70
C ASP A 64 -11.03 10.81 -4.04
N ASP A 65 -12.10 10.03 -4.28
CA ASP A 65 -13.44 10.21 -3.70
C ASP A 65 -13.68 9.37 -2.42
N ALA A 66 -12.73 8.58 -1.99
CA ALA A 66 -12.87 7.67 -0.85
C ALA A 66 -12.29 8.23 0.46
N ASP A 67 -12.92 7.86 1.58
CA ASP A 67 -12.42 8.18 2.93
C ASP A 67 -11.26 7.24 3.36
N ALA A 68 -11.22 6.02 2.81
CA ALA A 68 -10.24 4.99 3.18
C ALA A 68 -10.01 3.98 2.04
N CYS A 69 -8.97 3.18 2.21
CA CYS A 69 -8.64 2.11 1.26
C CYS A 69 -8.14 0.87 2.00
N PHE A 70 -8.66 -0.29 1.61
CA PHE A 70 -8.08 -1.59 1.93
C PHE A 70 -7.28 -2.08 0.73
N LYS A 71 -5.98 -2.33 0.94
CA LYS A 71 -5.08 -2.78 -0.10
C LYS A 71 -4.46 -4.13 0.27
N GLY A 72 -4.69 -5.15 -0.56
CA GLY A 72 -3.97 -6.40 -0.51
C GLY A 72 -2.51 -6.27 -0.95
N PRO A 73 -1.72 -7.34 -0.88
CA PRO A 73 -0.36 -7.37 -1.41
C PRO A 73 -0.33 -7.07 -2.90
N THR A 74 0.75 -6.44 -3.35
CA THR A 74 0.98 -6.12 -4.76
C THR A 74 2.42 -6.43 -5.13
N THR A 75 2.63 -6.92 -6.34
CA THR A 75 3.94 -7.22 -6.89
C THR A 75 4.48 -6.03 -7.67
N THR A 76 5.78 -5.76 -7.53
CA THR A 76 6.50 -4.82 -8.39
C THR A 76 7.45 -5.61 -9.26
N ILE A 77 7.31 -5.47 -10.58
CA ILE A 77 8.16 -6.17 -11.52
C ILE A 77 9.56 -5.54 -11.52
N PRO A 78 10.64 -6.30 -11.34
CA PRO A 78 12.00 -5.75 -11.29
C PRO A 78 12.54 -5.50 -12.71
N LYS A 79 11.99 -4.51 -13.39
CA LYS A 79 12.45 -4.06 -14.71
C LYS A 79 12.71 -2.55 -14.67
N PRO A 80 13.71 -2.03 -15.41
CA PRO A 80 14.03 -0.59 -15.41
C PRO A 80 12.84 0.29 -15.82
N ASP A 81 12.02 -0.18 -16.75
CA ASP A 81 10.89 0.60 -17.30
C ASP A 81 9.56 0.24 -16.61
N ALA A 82 9.58 -0.56 -15.54
CA ALA A 82 8.37 -0.89 -14.81
C ALA A 82 7.83 0.31 -14.03
N PRO A 83 6.50 0.43 -13.86
CA PRO A 83 5.92 1.47 -13.05
C PRO A 83 6.42 1.44 -11.60
N LYS A 84 6.36 2.58 -10.91
CA LYS A 84 6.59 2.65 -9.46
C LYS A 84 5.63 1.73 -8.73
N SER A 85 6.08 1.14 -7.61
CA SER A 85 5.23 0.25 -6.82
C SER A 85 3.94 0.95 -6.38
N VAL A 86 2.84 0.18 -6.32
CA VAL A 86 1.53 0.68 -5.86
C VAL A 86 1.64 1.39 -4.51
N ALA A 87 2.40 0.81 -3.57
CA ALA A 87 2.56 1.38 -2.23
C ALA A 87 3.26 2.74 -2.26
N VAL A 88 4.31 2.90 -3.07
CA VAL A 88 5.02 4.18 -3.23
C VAL A 88 4.12 5.21 -3.88
N THR A 89 3.41 4.84 -4.95
CA THR A 89 2.49 5.74 -5.67
C THR A 89 1.40 6.27 -4.74
N LEU A 90 0.74 5.40 -3.97
CA LEU A 90 -0.31 5.81 -3.02
C LEU A 90 0.24 6.71 -1.91
N ARG A 91 1.39 6.37 -1.33
CA ARG A 91 2.02 7.18 -0.27
C ARG A 91 2.36 8.58 -0.75
N GLN A 92 2.92 8.70 -1.94
CA GLN A 92 3.26 10.00 -2.53
C GLN A 92 2.01 10.80 -2.91
N LYS A 93 1.04 10.18 -3.58
CA LYS A 93 -0.21 10.84 -4.03
C LYS A 93 -1.01 11.41 -2.86
N PHE A 94 -1.18 10.62 -1.80
CA PHE A 94 -2.04 10.98 -0.66
C PHE A 94 -1.27 11.47 0.57
N ALA A 95 0.04 11.76 0.44
CA ALA A 95 0.91 12.20 1.54
C ALA A 95 0.82 11.30 2.78
N LEU A 96 0.81 9.98 2.59
CA LEU A 96 0.69 9.00 3.67
C LEU A 96 2.04 8.83 4.37
N TYR A 97 2.47 9.84 5.09
CA TYR A 97 3.79 9.92 5.72
C TYR A 97 3.98 8.96 6.90
N SER A 98 2.91 8.54 7.56
CA SER A 98 3.00 7.73 8.77
C SER A 98 2.39 6.33 8.58
N ASN A 99 3.20 5.30 8.72
CA ASN A 99 2.75 3.93 8.82
C ASN A 99 2.59 3.56 10.30
N ILE A 100 1.35 3.50 10.76
CA ILE A 100 0.99 3.27 12.17
C ILE A 100 0.81 1.77 12.40
N ARG A 101 1.56 1.20 13.33
CA ARG A 101 1.56 -0.22 13.67
C ARG A 101 1.31 -0.44 15.15
N PRO A 102 0.06 -0.70 15.57
CA PRO A 102 -0.23 -1.17 16.92
C PRO A 102 0.37 -2.57 17.11
N ILE A 103 1.16 -2.75 18.15
CA ILE A 103 1.81 -4.02 18.49
C ILE A 103 1.38 -4.41 19.89
N LYS A 104 0.69 -5.54 19.97
CA LYS A 104 0.20 -6.08 21.24
C LYS A 104 0.53 -7.56 21.36
N THR A 105 1.00 -7.96 22.53
CA THR A 105 1.27 -9.36 22.82
C THR A 105 -0.01 -10.13 23.08
N PHE A 106 -0.19 -11.24 22.44
CA PHE A 106 -1.22 -12.20 22.78
C PHE A 106 -0.65 -13.20 23.79
N LYS A 107 -1.10 -13.12 25.05
CA LYS A 107 -0.59 -13.95 26.16
C LYS A 107 -0.57 -15.45 25.84
N ARG A 108 -1.52 -15.91 25.02
CA ARG A 108 -1.63 -17.31 24.59
C ARG A 108 -0.49 -17.76 23.67
N LEU A 109 0.08 -16.83 22.87
CA LEU A 109 1.14 -17.12 21.91
C LEU A 109 2.55 -16.79 22.46
N THR A 110 2.61 -15.78 23.34
CA THR A 110 3.88 -15.28 23.91
C THR A 110 3.72 -15.02 25.41
N PRO A 111 3.62 -16.07 26.25
CA PRO A 111 3.25 -15.93 27.67
C PRO A 111 4.27 -15.11 28.49
N ASN A 112 5.53 -15.10 28.09
CA ASN A 112 6.63 -14.47 28.83
C ASN A 112 6.92 -13.02 28.40
N ARG A 113 6.06 -12.41 27.55
CA ARG A 113 6.23 -11.03 27.09
C ARG A 113 4.92 -10.26 27.29
N ASN A 114 5.05 -9.00 27.66
CA ASN A 114 3.91 -8.08 27.74
C ASN A 114 4.27 -6.79 27.00
N LEU A 115 3.94 -6.76 25.70
CA LEU A 115 4.16 -5.59 24.85
C LEU A 115 2.80 -4.99 24.49
N ASP A 116 2.66 -3.68 24.65
CA ASP A 116 1.50 -2.91 24.20
C ASP A 116 2.01 -1.51 23.84
N PHE A 117 2.31 -1.29 22.55
CA PHE A 117 2.81 -0.02 22.05
C PHE A 117 2.42 0.20 20.61
N VAL A 118 2.52 1.44 20.14
CA VAL A 118 2.30 1.82 18.76
C VAL A 118 3.63 2.25 18.14
N CYS A 119 4.00 1.61 17.04
CA CYS A 119 5.16 1.99 16.24
C CYS A 119 4.72 2.90 15.10
N PHE A 120 5.27 4.11 15.04
CA PHE A 120 5.12 5.04 13.92
C PHE A 120 6.35 4.92 13.02
N ARG A 121 6.14 4.53 11.76
CA ARG A 121 7.21 4.45 10.77
C ARG A 121 6.98 5.51 9.70
N GLU A 122 7.99 6.34 9.48
CA GLU A 122 8.01 7.25 8.34
C GLU A 122 7.93 6.45 7.02
N ALA A 123 7.21 6.95 6.01
CA ALA A 123 6.90 6.22 4.80
C ALA A 123 7.04 7.02 3.49
N THR A 124 7.35 8.31 3.54
CA THR A 124 7.44 9.20 2.36
C THR A 124 8.77 9.94 2.23
N GLU A 125 9.45 10.18 3.35
CA GLU A 125 10.72 10.91 3.42
C GLU A 125 11.91 9.98 3.74
N GLY A 126 13.02 10.55 4.10
CA GLY A 126 14.26 9.84 4.35
C GLY A 126 14.80 9.24 3.08
N LEU A 127 15.14 7.96 3.10
CA LEU A 127 15.57 7.23 1.90
C LEU A 127 14.41 6.91 0.94
N TYR A 128 13.17 7.02 1.41
CA TYR A 128 11.97 6.82 0.57
C TYR A 128 11.68 8.01 -0.36
N SER A 129 12.40 9.12 -0.23
CA SER A 129 12.34 10.24 -1.19
C SER A 129 12.77 9.81 -2.60
N GLY A 130 13.57 8.72 -2.71
CA GLY A 130 14.03 8.17 -3.97
C GLY A 130 15.00 9.09 -4.71
N ILE A 131 15.71 9.95 -4.00
CA ILE A 131 16.75 10.81 -4.59
C ILE A 131 18.05 10.02 -4.59
N GLU A 132 18.40 9.49 -5.76
CA GLU A 132 19.58 8.67 -5.97
C GLU A 132 20.35 9.17 -7.18
N VAL A 133 21.67 9.13 -7.11
CA VAL A 133 22.57 9.55 -8.17
C VAL A 133 23.61 8.46 -8.40
N GLN A 134 23.65 7.91 -9.60
CA GLN A 134 24.73 7.03 -10.04
C GLN A 134 26.00 7.86 -10.28
N ILE A 135 27.11 7.51 -9.64
CA ILE A 135 28.39 8.21 -9.76
C ILE A 135 29.30 7.48 -10.73
N SER A 136 29.31 6.15 -10.68
CA SER A 136 30.07 5.27 -11.55
C SER A 136 29.32 3.95 -11.72
N ASP A 137 29.88 3.02 -12.50
CA ASP A 137 29.30 1.68 -12.69
C ASP A 137 29.16 0.91 -11.36
N ASP A 138 30.05 1.19 -10.40
CA ASP A 138 30.13 0.48 -9.11
C ASP A 138 29.67 1.31 -7.90
N ALA A 139 29.28 2.58 -8.10
CA ALA A 139 28.95 3.48 -6.99
C ALA A 139 27.72 4.35 -7.25
N ALA A 140 26.87 4.46 -6.23
CA ALA A 140 25.71 5.35 -6.21
C ALA A 140 25.59 6.08 -4.86
N ILE A 141 25.00 7.27 -4.88
CA ILE A 141 24.64 8.03 -3.68
C ILE A 141 23.12 7.98 -3.52
N ALA A 142 22.66 7.67 -2.31
CA ALA A 142 21.27 7.85 -1.90
C ALA A 142 21.19 9.03 -0.91
N ILE A 143 20.30 9.98 -1.19
CA ILE A 143 20.12 11.18 -0.36
C ILE A 143 18.95 10.96 0.59
N ARG A 144 19.22 11.12 1.88
CA ARG A 144 18.18 11.12 2.92
C ARG A 144 17.67 12.54 3.12
N GLN A 145 16.46 12.80 2.63
CA GLN A 145 15.77 14.08 2.81
C GLN A 145 14.85 13.98 4.04
N ILE A 146 14.88 15.00 4.89
CA ILE A 146 13.97 15.14 6.05
C ILE A 146 13.50 16.59 6.05
N THR A 147 12.18 16.79 6.01
CA THR A 147 11.54 18.11 6.13
C THR A 147 10.88 18.27 7.50
N ARG A 148 10.34 19.45 7.77
CA ARG A 148 9.62 19.75 9.02
C ARG A 148 8.14 19.48 8.86
#